data_49b230d08625cefad5a7fb09ac357f5d
#
_entry.id   49b230d08625cefad5a7fb09ac357f5d
#
_cell.length_a   1.000
_cell.length_b   1.000
_cell.length_c   1.000
_cell.angle_alpha   90.00
_cell.angle_beta   90.00
_cell.angle_gamma   90.00
#
_symmetry.space_group_name_H-M   'P 1'
#
loop_
_entity.id
_entity.type
_entity.pdbx_description
1 polymer ?
#
loop_
_entity_poly.entity_id
_entity_poly.type
_entity_poly.pdbx_seq_one_letter_code
_entity_poly.pdbx_strand_id
1 'polypeptide(L)'
;MGLQFLNAAPDTKVLDCGCGGGANIRRLLKKCPQGVVKGIDYSPVSVEKSKRVNETAIAEGRCAVLQGSVADMMFADNWFDAVTAFETVYFWPDPPRCFREVYRVLKPGGTFLICNESNGDTDKDEKWTEIIGGMTIYKDAELKAYLEQAGFHDVQIHKKRSWLCVTAWK
;
A
#
# COMPACT_ATOMS: atom_id res chain seq x y z
N MET A 1 -8.37 -1.41 -10.60
CA MET A 1 -9.60 -1.09 -9.83
C MET A 1 -9.30 -0.12 -8.68
N GLY A 2 -8.30 -0.36 -7.84
CA GLY A 2 -8.08 0.36 -6.57
C GLY A 2 -7.93 1.89 -6.62
N LEU A 3 -7.19 2.43 -7.58
CA LEU A 3 -6.89 3.88 -7.60
C LEU A 3 -8.12 4.82 -7.73
N GLN A 4 -9.28 4.32 -8.11
CA GLN A 4 -10.51 5.11 -8.11
C GLN A 4 -11.00 5.45 -6.70
N PHE A 5 -10.62 4.65 -5.70
CA PHE A 5 -10.96 4.86 -4.29
C PHE A 5 -9.98 5.78 -3.57
N LEU A 6 -8.85 6.13 -4.20
CA LEU A 6 -7.92 7.10 -3.67
C LEU A 6 -8.35 8.51 -4.10
N ASN A 7 -8.96 9.24 -3.19
CA ASN A 7 -9.22 10.66 -3.39
C ASN A 7 -7.93 11.45 -3.10
N ALA A 8 -7.20 11.81 -4.17
CA ALA A 8 -5.91 12.47 -4.06
C ALA A 8 -5.91 13.77 -4.85
N ALA A 9 -5.49 14.85 -4.23
CA ALA A 9 -5.21 16.13 -4.87
C ALA A 9 -3.97 16.04 -5.76
N PRO A 10 -3.77 16.96 -6.71
CA PRO A 10 -2.62 16.93 -7.62
C PRO A 10 -1.25 16.98 -6.92
N ASP A 11 -1.17 17.57 -5.73
CA ASP A 11 0.04 17.77 -4.92
C ASP A 11 0.21 16.75 -3.78
N THR A 12 -0.64 15.71 -3.74
CA THR A 12 -0.63 14.68 -2.69
C THR A 12 0.72 13.98 -2.58
N LYS A 13 1.22 13.83 -1.35
CA LYS A 13 2.39 13.00 -1.02
C LYS A 13 1.93 11.57 -0.72
N VAL A 14 2.35 10.62 -1.54
CA VAL A 14 1.91 9.24 -1.46
C VAL A 14 3.08 8.31 -1.11
N LEU A 15 2.81 7.32 -0.25
CA LEU A 15 3.69 6.16 -0.04
C LEU A 15 3.04 4.92 -0.64
N ASP A 16 3.78 4.16 -1.45
CA ASP A 16 3.38 2.84 -1.96
C ASP A 16 4.14 1.75 -1.21
N CYS A 17 3.45 1.04 -0.32
CA CYS A 17 4.01 -0.02 0.53
C CYS A 17 4.02 -1.35 -0.22
N GLY A 18 5.20 -1.96 -0.38
CA GLY A 18 5.40 -3.12 -1.24
C GLY A 18 5.27 -2.75 -2.72
N CYS A 19 6.02 -1.74 -3.15
CA CYS A 19 5.87 -1.13 -4.47
C CYS A 19 6.27 -2.04 -5.64
N GLY A 20 6.89 -3.19 -5.38
CA GLY A 20 7.29 -4.16 -6.38
C GLY A 20 8.12 -3.53 -7.50
N GLY A 21 7.79 -3.84 -8.74
CA GLY A 21 8.48 -3.28 -9.92
C GLY A 21 8.10 -1.85 -10.29
N GLY A 22 7.38 -1.10 -9.44
CA GLY A 22 7.16 0.34 -9.58
C GLY A 22 6.03 0.76 -10.55
N ALA A 23 5.23 -0.17 -11.05
CA ALA A 23 4.15 0.16 -11.99
C ALA A 23 3.05 1.02 -11.32
N ASN A 24 2.75 0.77 -10.06
CA ASN A 24 1.77 1.57 -9.32
C ASN A 24 2.31 2.95 -8.94
N ILE A 25 3.61 3.06 -8.60
CA ILE A 25 4.28 4.36 -8.42
C ILE A 25 4.06 5.24 -9.67
N ARG A 26 4.29 4.71 -10.88
CA ARG A 26 4.08 5.46 -12.12
C ARG A 26 2.62 5.91 -12.32
N ARG A 27 1.66 5.10 -11.89
CA ARG A 27 0.23 5.46 -11.93
C ARG A 27 -0.11 6.55 -10.91
N LEU A 28 0.45 6.46 -9.71
CA LEU A 28 0.30 7.45 -8.65
C LEU A 28 0.91 8.80 -9.04
N LEU A 29 2.11 8.81 -9.66
CA LEU A 29 2.74 10.01 -10.19
C LEU A 29 1.89 10.73 -11.26
N LYS A 30 1.15 9.96 -12.09
CA LYS A 30 0.20 10.53 -13.05
C LYS A 30 -1.05 11.09 -12.36
N LYS A 31 -1.50 10.45 -11.28
CA LYS A 31 -2.66 10.89 -10.50
C LYS A 31 -2.34 12.15 -9.69
N CYS A 32 -1.10 12.27 -9.21
CA CYS A 32 -0.61 13.38 -8.39
C CYS A 32 0.54 14.10 -9.14
N PRO A 33 0.25 14.86 -10.21
CA PRO A 33 1.28 15.40 -11.11
C PRO A 33 2.17 16.46 -10.47
N GLN A 34 1.76 17.08 -9.38
CA GLN A 34 2.52 18.05 -8.58
C GLN A 34 2.99 17.44 -7.24
N GLY A 35 2.60 16.20 -6.96
CA GLY A 35 2.91 15.49 -5.74
C GLY A 35 4.23 14.73 -5.79
N VAL A 36 4.53 14.10 -4.66
CA VAL A 36 5.69 13.21 -4.48
C VAL A 36 5.21 11.81 -4.17
N VAL A 37 5.77 10.81 -4.84
CA VAL A 37 5.48 9.40 -4.57
C VAL A 37 6.75 8.71 -4.08
N LYS A 38 6.69 8.13 -2.88
CA LYS A 38 7.75 7.26 -2.37
C LYS A 38 7.28 5.80 -2.42
N GLY A 39 8.20 4.89 -2.71
CA GLY A 39 7.96 3.45 -2.64
C GLY A 39 8.89 2.80 -1.64
N ILE A 40 8.38 1.78 -0.95
CA ILE A 40 9.19 0.89 -0.11
C ILE A 40 8.92 -0.56 -0.51
N ASP A 41 9.98 -1.36 -0.59
CA ASP A 41 9.89 -2.81 -0.83
C ASP A 41 11.04 -3.50 -0.11
N TYR A 42 10.81 -4.72 0.40
CA TYR A 42 11.86 -5.47 1.08
C TYR A 42 12.84 -6.13 0.09
N SER A 43 12.39 -6.39 -1.15
CA SER A 43 13.16 -7.05 -2.19
C SER A 43 14.10 -6.06 -2.90
N PRO A 44 15.43 -6.25 -2.85
CA PRO A 44 16.36 -5.39 -3.57
C PRO A 44 16.15 -5.44 -5.08
N VAL A 45 15.74 -6.59 -5.62
CA VAL A 45 15.44 -6.75 -7.06
C VAL A 45 14.24 -5.91 -7.47
N SER A 46 13.18 -5.90 -6.64
CA SER A 46 11.99 -5.07 -6.85
C SER A 46 12.34 -3.58 -6.81
N VAL A 47 13.13 -3.17 -5.82
CA VAL A 47 13.60 -1.79 -5.65
C VAL A 47 14.37 -1.31 -6.88
N GLU A 48 15.34 -2.08 -7.37
CA GLU A 48 16.13 -1.72 -8.54
C GLU A 48 15.28 -1.66 -9.83
N LYS A 49 14.34 -2.58 -9.99
CA LYS A 49 13.38 -2.53 -11.09
C LYS A 49 12.49 -1.30 -11.01
N SER A 50 11.98 -1.00 -9.81
CA SER A 50 11.13 0.16 -9.56
C SER A 50 11.85 1.48 -9.84
N LYS A 51 13.13 1.60 -9.43
CA LYS A 51 13.96 2.77 -9.74
C LYS A 51 14.12 2.98 -11.24
N ARG A 52 14.43 1.92 -12.01
CA ARG A 52 14.54 2.00 -13.48
C ARG A 52 13.22 2.43 -14.14
N VAL A 53 12.09 1.87 -13.70
CA VAL A 53 10.76 2.20 -14.26
C VAL A 53 10.37 3.65 -14.01
N ASN A 54 10.88 4.26 -12.93
CA ASN A 54 10.51 5.61 -12.49
C ASN A 54 11.70 6.59 -12.53
N GLU A 55 12.77 6.29 -13.29
CA GLU A 55 14.01 7.07 -13.32
C GLU A 55 13.81 8.55 -13.61
N THR A 56 12.94 8.89 -14.54
CA THR A 56 12.63 10.28 -14.88
C THR A 56 12.05 11.03 -13.68
N ALA A 57 11.06 10.46 -13.01
CA ALA A 57 10.44 11.09 -11.84
C ALA A 57 11.40 11.16 -10.64
N ILE A 58 12.35 10.23 -10.54
CA ILE A 58 13.44 10.27 -9.55
C ILE A 58 14.39 11.43 -9.85
N ALA A 59 14.80 11.59 -11.10
CA ALA A 59 15.66 12.71 -11.54
C ALA A 59 14.98 14.08 -11.33
N GLU A 60 13.66 14.15 -11.48
CA GLU A 60 12.84 15.33 -11.21
C GLU A 60 12.61 15.59 -9.70
N GLY A 61 13.07 14.72 -8.81
CA GLY A 61 12.85 14.83 -7.36
C GLY A 61 11.42 14.50 -6.89
N ARG A 62 10.57 13.96 -7.78
CA ARG A 62 9.17 13.60 -7.48
C ARG A 62 8.96 12.14 -7.06
N CYS A 63 10.00 11.33 -7.14
CA CYS A 63 9.94 9.92 -6.76
C CYS A 63 11.19 9.51 -5.96
N ALA A 64 11.00 8.62 -4.99
CA ALA A 64 12.07 7.89 -4.34
C ALA A 64 11.66 6.46 -4.07
N VAL A 65 12.54 5.49 -4.26
CA VAL A 65 12.29 4.08 -3.97
C VAL A 65 13.36 3.58 -3.02
N LEU A 66 12.94 3.05 -1.88
CA LEU A 66 13.80 2.61 -0.78
C LEU A 66 13.62 1.11 -0.52
N GLN A 67 14.71 0.45 -0.18
CA GLN A 67 14.62 -0.90 0.38
C GLN A 67 14.29 -0.81 1.87
N GLY A 68 13.31 -1.59 2.31
CA GLY A 68 12.93 -1.63 3.72
C GLY A 68 11.66 -2.44 3.98
N SER A 69 11.35 -2.61 5.25
CA SER A 69 10.15 -3.31 5.71
C SER A 69 9.04 -2.33 6.08
N VAL A 70 7.80 -2.68 5.77
CA VAL A 70 6.62 -1.92 6.23
C VAL A 70 6.47 -1.98 7.75
N ALA A 71 7.02 -3.01 8.40
CA ALA A 71 6.99 -3.14 9.86
C ALA A 71 7.95 -2.17 10.59
N ASP A 72 8.86 -1.49 9.86
CA ASP A 72 9.84 -0.57 10.45
C ASP A 72 10.28 0.43 9.37
N MET A 73 9.50 1.47 9.17
CA MET A 73 9.71 2.44 8.11
C MET A 73 10.54 3.63 8.58
N MET A 74 11.58 3.99 7.80
CA MET A 74 12.46 5.13 8.07
C MET A 74 11.84 6.50 7.73
N PHE A 75 10.53 6.60 7.61
CA PHE A 75 9.84 7.86 7.33
C PHE A 75 9.40 8.55 8.62
N ALA A 76 9.40 9.88 8.58
CA ALA A 76 8.89 10.70 9.69
C ALA A 76 7.39 10.49 9.93
N ASP A 77 6.96 10.70 11.17
CA ASP A 77 5.55 10.72 11.53
C ASP A 77 4.81 11.80 10.72
N ASN A 78 3.55 11.53 10.38
CA ASN A 78 2.65 12.50 9.76
C ASN A 78 3.22 13.15 8.47
N TRP A 79 3.91 12.36 7.63
CA TRP A 79 4.55 12.92 6.44
C TRP A 79 3.72 12.73 5.16
N PHE A 80 2.97 11.63 5.04
CA PHE A 80 2.19 11.29 3.84
C PHE A 80 0.73 11.70 3.97
N ASP A 81 0.17 12.20 2.88
CA ASP A 81 -1.27 12.47 2.76
C ASP A 81 -2.04 11.18 2.43
N ALA A 82 -1.39 10.24 1.75
CA ALA A 82 -1.96 8.94 1.43
C ALA A 82 -0.90 7.82 1.47
N VAL A 83 -1.33 6.62 1.85
CA VAL A 83 -0.56 5.38 1.74
C VAL A 83 -1.35 4.39 0.92
N THR A 84 -0.66 3.61 0.08
CA THR A 84 -1.25 2.55 -0.74
C THR A 84 -0.54 1.22 -0.52
N ALA A 85 -1.29 0.12 -0.63
CA ALA A 85 -0.78 -1.25 -0.60
C ALA A 85 -1.53 -2.08 -1.65
N PHE A 86 -0.86 -2.39 -2.77
CA PHE A 86 -1.44 -3.17 -3.87
C PHE A 86 -0.82 -4.55 -3.94
N GLU A 87 -1.59 -5.60 -3.70
CA GLU A 87 -1.17 -7.02 -3.76
C GLU A 87 0.01 -7.35 -2.83
N THR A 88 0.13 -6.68 -1.68
CA THR A 88 1.32 -6.78 -0.83
C THR A 88 1.02 -7.15 0.62
N VAL A 89 -0.15 -6.79 1.15
CA VAL A 89 -0.53 -7.05 2.56
C VAL A 89 -0.46 -8.55 2.89
N TYR A 90 -0.62 -9.42 1.90
CA TYR A 90 -0.46 -10.86 2.01
C TYR A 90 0.87 -11.32 2.60
N PHE A 91 1.92 -10.50 2.44
CA PHE A 91 3.31 -10.82 2.76
C PHE A 91 3.86 -9.99 3.94
N TRP A 92 3.01 -9.21 4.59
CA TRP A 92 3.48 -8.39 5.71
C TRP A 92 3.79 -9.26 6.94
N PRO A 93 4.99 -9.10 7.53
CA PRO A 93 5.50 -10.05 8.53
C PRO A 93 4.77 -10.01 9.88
N ASP A 94 4.25 -8.86 10.26
CA ASP A 94 3.52 -8.60 11.51
C ASP A 94 2.43 -7.57 11.19
N PRO A 95 1.25 -8.02 10.73
CA PRO A 95 0.20 -7.09 10.32
C PRO A 95 -0.14 -6.01 11.36
N PRO A 96 -0.35 -6.32 12.66
CA PRO A 96 -0.59 -5.28 13.66
C PRO A 96 0.51 -4.21 13.72
N ARG A 97 1.77 -4.61 13.61
CA ARG A 97 2.91 -3.67 13.59
C ARG A 97 2.94 -2.87 12.30
N CYS A 98 2.76 -3.53 11.15
CA CYS A 98 2.74 -2.86 9.85
C CYS A 98 1.62 -1.82 9.77
N PHE A 99 0.41 -2.13 10.24
CA PHE A 99 -0.70 -1.19 10.25
C PHE A 99 -0.46 0.01 11.16
N ARG A 100 0.19 -0.19 12.33
CA ARG A 100 0.61 0.92 13.21
C ARG A 100 1.67 1.81 12.56
N GLU A 101 2.62 1.24 11.81
CA GLU A 101 3.62 2.01 11.07
C GLU A 101 2.99 2.83 9.94
N VAL A 102 2.03 2.26 9.20
CA VAL A 102 1.26 3.01 8.20
C VAL A 102 0.50 4.16 8.86
N TYR A 103 -0.15 3.90 9.99
CA TYR A 103 -0.84 4.94 10.77
C TYR A 103 0.11 6.04 11.22
N ARG A 104 1.30 5.68 11.72
CA ARG A 104 2.32 6.64 12.18
C ARG A 104 2.73 7.60 11.08
N VAL A 105 3.06 7.10 9.89
CA VAL A 105 3.59 7.92 8.79
C VAL A 105 2.52 8.73 8.06
N LEU A 106 1.24 8.38 8.18
CA LEU A 106 0.12 9.16 7.65
C LEU A 106 -0.12 10.41 8.49
N LYS A 107 -0.46 11.52 7.82
CA LYS A 107 -0.97 12.74 8.46
C LYS A 107 -2.36 12.51 9.05
N PRO A 108 -2.77 13.28 10.07
CA PRO A 108 -4.18 13.36 10.47
C PRO A 108 -5.06 13.71 9.25
N GLY A 109 -6.15 12.96 9.06
CA GLY A 109 -7.01 13.04 7.87
C GLY A 109 -6.46 12.37 6.62
N GLY A 110 -5.27 11.77 6.69
CA GLY A 110 -4.67 11.00 5.60
C GLY A 110 -5.39 9.67 5.35
N THR A 111 -5.32 9.17 4.11
CA THR A 111 -6.03 7.97 3.66
C THR A 111 -5.09 6.79 3.45
N PHE A 112 -5.47 5.62 3.94
CA PHE A 112 -4.84 4.35 3.60
C PHE A 112 -5.74 3.56 2.64
N LEU A 113 -5.19 3.12 1.50
CA LEU A 113 -5.85 2.27 0.51
C LEU A 113 -5.14 0.92 0.41
N ILE A 114 -5.84 -0.15 0.73
CA ILE A 114 -5.44 -1.53 0.44
C ILE A 114 -6.21 -2.01 -0.80
N CYS A 115 -5.55 -2.74 -1.70
CA CYS A 115 -6.21 -3.34 -2.86
C CYS A 115 -5.62 -4.71 -3.17
N ASN A 116 -6.42 -5.74 -3.01
CA ASN A 116 -6.07 -7.15 -3.15
C ASN A 116 -6.95 -7.83 -4.19
N GLU A 117 -6.37 -8.69 -5.03
CA GLU A 117 -7.11 -9.52 -5.99
C GLU A 117 -7.83 -10.69 -5.30
N SER A 118 -7.26 -11.21 -4.20
CA SER A 118 -7.84 -12.27 -3.39
C SER A 118 -8.44 -11.71 -2.11
N ASN A 119 -9.68 -12.14 -1.78
CA ASN A 119 -10.47 -11.62 -0.66
C ASN A 119 -10.79 -12.67 0.41
N GLY A 120 -10.29 -13.90 0.27
CA GLY A 120 -10.52 -15.00 1.20
C GLY A 120 -11.90 -15.65 1.13
N ASP A 121 -12.71 -15.33 0.12
CA ASP A 121 -14.08 -15.83 -0.03
C ASP A 121 -14.19 -17.01 -1.02
N THR A 122 -13.07 -17.45 -1.63
CA THR A 122 -13.11 -18.48 -2.67
C THR A 122 -12.11 -19.61 -2.42
N ASP A 123 -12.45 -20.84 -2.85
CA ASP A 123 -11.55 -22.01 -2.80
C ASP A 123 -10.24 -21.82 -3.58
N LYS A 124 -10.22 -20.84 -4.51
CA LYS A 124 -9.01 -20.46 -5.24
C LYS A 124 -8.00 -19.76 -4.34
N ASP A 125 -8.46 -19.08 -3.33
CA ASP A 125 -7.61 -18.35 -2.39
C ASP A 125 -6.79 -19.32 -1.54
N GLU A 126 -7.35 -20.46 -1.14
CA GLU A 126 -6.63 -21.53 -0.42
C GLU A 126 -5.48 -22.08 -1.25
N LYS A 127 -5.70 -22.30 -2.55
CA LYS A 127 -4.65 -22.78 -3.47
C LYS A 127 -3.47 -21.82 -3.58
N TRP A 128 -3.71 -20.51 -3.54
CA TRP A 128 -2.63 -19.55 -3.60
C TRP A 128 -1.76 -19.57 -2.34
N THR A 129 -2.34 -19.76 -1.16
CA THR A 129 -1.58 -19.89 0.10
C THR A 129 -0.73 -21.17 0.15
N GLU A 130 -1.18 -22.24 -0.53
CA GLU A 130 -0.39 -23.48 -0.66
C GLU A 130 0.78 -23.33 -1.64
N ILE A 131 0.58 -22.60 -2.75
CA ILE A 131 1.58 -22.45 -3.83
C ILE A 131 2.62 -21.39 -3.46
N ILE A 132 2.21 -20.29 -2.84
CA ILE A 132 3.09 -19.16 -2.54
C ILE A 132 3.43 -19.18 -1.05
N GLY A 133 4.63 -19.65 -0.72
CA GLY A 133 5.10 -19.69 0.66
C GLY A 133 5.09 -18.32 1.32
N GLY A 134 4.57 -18.25 2.55
CA GLY A 134 4.50 -17.00 3.33
C GLY A 134 3.36 -16.05 2.93
N MET A 135 2.48 -16.45 2.02
CA MET A 135 1.29 -15.68 1.67
C MET A 135 0.16 -15.94 2.67
N THR A 136 -0.44 -14.89 3.20
CA THR A 136 -1.66 -14.94 4.02
C THR A 136 -2.74 -14.09 3.39
N ILE A 137 -3.88 -14.70 3.05
CA ILE A 137 -5.04 -13.98 2.49
C ILE A 137 -5.97 -13.60 3.63
N TYR A 138 -6.15 -12.30 3.83
CA TYR A 138 -7.01 -11.75 4.89
C TYR A 138 -8.41 -11.49 4.35
N LYS A 139 -9.42 -11.86 5.13
CA LYS A 139 -10.80 -11.46 4.90
C LYS A 139 -11.00 -9.98 5.26
N ASP A 140 -12.04 -9.40 4.72
CA ASP A 140 -12.41 -8.00 4.99
C ASP A 140 -12.56 -7.68 6.47
N ALA A 141 -13.18 -8.58 7.24
CA ALA A 141 -13.36 -8.42 8.69
C ALA A 141 -12.02 -8.38 9.45
N GLU A 142 -11.03 -9.19 9.03
CA GLU A 142 -9.70 -9.23 9.63
C GLU A 142 -8.93 -7.94 9.34
N LEU A 143 -8.94 -7.49 8.06
CA LEU A 143 -8.32 -6.23 7.68
C LEU A 143 -8.93 -5.04 8.41
N LYS A 144 -10.27 -5.03 8.53
CA LYS A 144 -10.99 -4.01 9.30
C LYS A 144 -10.54 -4.00 10.76
N ALA A 145 -10.46 -5.18 11.40
CA ALA A 145 -10.03 -5.29 12.79
C ALA A 145 -8.59 -4.77 13.01
N TYR A 146 -7.65 -5.12 12.12
CA TYR A 146 -6.28 -4.61 12.19
C TYR A 146 -6.21 -3.09 12.01
N LEU A 147 -6.99 -2.53 11.07
CA LEU A 147 -7.05 -1.09 10.85
C LEU A 147 -7.58 -0.35 12.08
N GLU A 148 -8.73 -0.80 12.63
CA GLU A 148 -9.33 -0.20 13.82
C GLU A 148 -8.40 -0.31 15.04
N GLN A 149 -7.73 -1.44 15.22
CA GLN A 149 -6.74 -1.64 16.28
C GLN A 149 -5.53 -0.71 16.15
N ALA A 150 -5.13 -0.37 14.92
CA ALA A 150 -4.05 0.59 14.66
C ALA A 150 -4.47 2.06 14.86
N GLY A 151 -5.76 2.34 15.02
CA GLY A 151 -6.33 3.67 15.23
C GLY A 151 -7.04 4.29 14.03
N PHE A 152 -7.14 3.57 12.91
CA PHE A 152 -7.89 4.05 11.74
C PHE A 152 -9.39 4.06 12.02
N HIS A 153 -10.10 4.99 11.38
CA HIS A 153 -11.55 5.13 11.44
C HIS A 153 -12.16 5.12 10.04
N ASP A 154 -13.49 5.14 9.95
CA ASP A 154 -14.26 5.17 8.70
C ASP A 154 -13.86 4.11 7.67
N VAL A 155 -13.56 2.89 8.14
CA VAL A 155 -13.14 1.78 7.30
C VAL A 155 -14.22 1.39 6.32
N GLN A 156 -13.98 1.61 5.03
CA GLN A 156 -14.90 1.29 3.93
C GLN A 156 -14.37 0.11 3.14
N ILE A 157 -15.25 -0.85 2.86
CA ILE A 157 -14.93 -2.09 2.15
C ILE A 157 -15.62 -2.09 0.80
N HIS A 158 -14.84 -2.33 -0.26
CA HIS A 158 -15.32 -2.40 -1.63
C HIS A 158 -14.95 -3.76 -2.24
N LYS A 159 -15.95 -4.60 -2.49
CA LYS A 159 -15.77 -5.92 -3.12
C LYS A 159 -16.28 -5.90 -4.55
N LYS A 160 -15.54 -6.54 -5.47
CA LYS A 160 -15.99 -6.80 -6.82
C LYS A 160 -15.40 -8.13 -7.31
N ARG A 161 -16.20 -9.17 -7.38
CA ARG A 161 -15.76 -10.55 -7.63
C ARG A 161 -14.74 -10.98 -6.57
N SER A 162 -13.53 -11.40 -6.96
CA SER A 162 -12.43 -11.74 -6.04
C SER A 162 -11.70 -10.50 -5.48
N TRP A 163 -11.86 -9.33 -6.08
CA TRP A 163 -11.18 -8.11 -5.66
C TRP A 163 -11.74 -7.53 -4.36
N LEU A 164 -10.83 -7.17 -3.48
CA LEU A 164 -11.09 -6.47 -2.23
C LEU A 164 -10.28 -5.17 -2.20
N CYS A 165 -10.96 -4.03 -2.09
CA CYS A 165 -10.30 -2.77 -1.75
C CYS A 165 -10.85 -2.27 -0.42
N VAL A 166 -9.96 -1.78 0.44
CA VAL A 166 -10.30 -1.21 1.75
C VAL A 166 -9.71 0.19 1.83
N THR A 167 -10.51 1.17 2.20
CA THR A 167 -10.06 2.52 2.52
C THR A 167 -10.30 2.81 3.98
N ALA A 168 -9.36 3.50 4.63
CA ALA A 168 -9.44 3.90 6.02
C ALA A 168 -8.74 5.24 6.23
N TRP A 169 -9.14 6.00 7.26
CA TRP A 169 -8.61 7.33 7.55
C TRP A 169 -7.93 7.39 8.92
N LYS A 170 -6.87 8.19 8.99
CA LYS A 170 -6.23 8.55 10.25
C LYS A 170 -6.92 9.73 10.92
#